data_3a01de2418d3a08f0104b04b512b67e0
#
_entry.id   3a01de2418d3a08f0104b04b512b67e0
#
_cell.length_a   1.000
_cell.length_b   1.000
_cell.length_c   1.000
_cell.angle_alpha   90.00
_cell.angle_beta   90.00
_cell.angle_gamma   90.00
#
_symmetry.space_group_name_H-M   'P 1'
#
loop_
_entity.id
_entity.type
_entity.pdbx_description
1 polymer ?
#
loop_
_entity_poly.entity_id
_entity_poly.type
_entity_poly.pdbx_seq_one_letter_code
_entity_poly.pdbx_strand_id
1 'polypeptide(L)'
;MTKDLTRGTPWKLILQFALPIMAGNLLQQLYNTADTIIVGNFNGQQALSAVGACASLTVLFTALAIGFSIGAGVLISQYFGAAREQELRQYAATSIVLMLAMGLLMSLIGVVSARFLLERALGTPEALLPLTLLYFRIYAAGLVFQFGYNIAAALLRALGDSKATLYFLLVSSILNVALDLASVSYTHLTLPTNSRV
;
A
#
# COMPACT_ATOMS: atom_id res chain seq x y z
N MET A 1 1.75 19.13 -12.63
CA MET A 1 1.39 20.58 -12.66
C MET A 1 0.52 20.84 -11.45
N THR A 2 1.05 21.57 -10.48
CA THR A 2 0.32 22.02 -9.29
C THR A 2 -0.81 22.93 -9.72
N LYS A 3 -2.04 22.59 -9.36
CA LYS A 3 -3.22 23.36 -9.72
C LYS A 3 -3.63 24.21 -8.52
N ASP A 4 -3.76 25.53 -8.73
CA ASP A 4 -4.32 26.41 -7.71
C ASP A 4 -5.82 26.11 -7.56
N LEU A 5 -6.20 25.50 -6.43
CA LEU A 5 -7.57 25.12 -6.11
C LEU A 5 -8.35 26.25 -5.40
N THR A 6 -7.72 27.39 -5.19
CA THR A 6 -8.34 28.53 -4.49
C THR A 6 -9.18 29.41 -5.42
N ARG A 7 -9.03 29.29 -6.75
CA ARG A 7 -9.73 30.12 -7.75
C ARG A 7 -10.58 29.26 -8.67
N GLY A 8 -11.85 29.59 -8.82
CA GLY A 8 -12.79 28.95 -9.75
C GLY A 8 -14.08 28.48 -9.09
N THR A 9 -14.90 27.73 -9.86
CA THR A 9 -16.17 27.18 -9.36
C THR A 9 -15.89 25.96 -8.47
N PRO A 10 -16.20 25.98 -7.15
CA PRO A 10 -15.75 24.97 -6.19
C PRO A 10 -16.09 23.54 -6.59
N TRP A 11 -17.32 23.28 -7.02
CA TRP A 11 -17.74 21.90 -7.36
C TRP A 11 -16.97 21.32 -8.57
N LYS A 12 -16.62 22.16 -9.58
CA LYS A 12 -15.82 21.71 -10.73
C LYS A 12 -14.40 21.37 -10.32
N LEU A 13 -13.82 22.19 -9.43
CA LEU A 13 -12.47 21.94 -8.90
C LEU A 13 -12.42 20.65 -8.08
N ILE A 14 -13.40 20.45 -7.19
CA ILE A 14 -13.53 19.24 -6.39
C ILE A 14 -13.65 18.01 -7.29
N LEU A 15 -14.52 18.06 -8.31
CA LEU A 15 -14.72 16.93 -9.22
C LEU A 15 -13.46 16.61 -10.02
N GLN A 16 -12.79 17.63 -10.56
CA GLN A 16 -11.53 17.44 -11.31
C GLN A 16 -10.40 16.89 -10.46
N PHE A 17 -10.38 17.18 -9.16
CA PHE A 17 -9.40 16.68 -8.23
C PHE A 17 -9.77 15.27 -7.73
N ALA A 18 -11.04 15.00 -7.46
CA ALA A 18 -11.53 13.73 -6.95
C ALA A 18 -11.50 12.61 -8.00
N LEU A 19 -11.81 12.91 -9.27
CA LEU A 19 -11.86 11.89 -10.33
C LEU A 19 -10.56 11.08 -10.49
N PRO A 20 -9.36 11.69 -10.55
CA PRO A 20 -8.12 10.93 -10.61
C PRO A 20 -7.88 10.06 -9.37
N ILE A 21 -8.26 10.56 -8.17
CA ILE A 21 -8.12 9.80 -6.93
C ILE A 21 -9.08 8.60 -6.93
N MET A 22 -10.32 8.79 -7.33
CA MET A 22 -11.30 7.71 -7.46
C MET A 22 -10.86 6.66 -8.49
N ALA A 23 -10.38 7.10 -9.65
CA ALA A 23 -9.81 6.21 -10.66
C ALA A 23 -8.62 5.41 -10.12
N GLY A 24 -7.73 6.06 -9.34
CA GLY A 24 -6.63 5.39 -8.66
C GLY A 24 -7.11 4.32 -7.68
N ASN A 25 -8.09 4.62 -6.85
CA ASN A 25 -8.66 3.67 -5.90
C ASN A 25 -9.34 2.48 -6.61
N LEU A 26 -10.03 2.73 -7.72
CA LEU A 26 -10.62 1.66 -8.54
C LEU A 26 -9.55 0.77 -9.17
N LEU A 27 -8.50 1.36 -9.75
CA LEU A 27 -7.36 0.61 -10.27
C LEU A 27 -6.70 -0.24 -9.17
N GLN A 28 -6.52 0.31 -7.98
CA GLN A 28 -5.98 -0.42 -6.84
C GLN A 28 -6.85 -1.62 -6.46
N GLN A 29 -8.16 -1.48 -6.49
CA GLN A 29 -9.09 -2.57 -6.21
C GLN A 29 -9.07 -3.63 -7.30
N LEU A 30 -8.94 -3.21 -8.56
CA LEU A 30 -8.84 -4.14 -9.70
C LEU A 30 -7.58 -5.00 -9.61
N TYR A 31 -6.42 -4.38 -9.35
CA TYR A 31 -5.19 -5.16 -9.22
C TYR A 31 -5.18 -6.07 -7.98
N ASN A 32 -5.71 -5.64 -6.83
CA ASN A 32 -5.87 -6.50 -5.66
C ASN A 32 -6.74 -7.72 -5.96
N THR A 33 -7.79 -7.53 -6.76
CA THR A 33 -8.65 -8.62 -7.21
C THR A 33 -7.90 -9.56 -8.17
N ALA A 34 -7.15 -9.02 -9.11
CA ALA A 34 -6.33 -9.80 -10.04
C ALA A 34 -5.27 -10.63 -9.29
N ASP A 35 -4.55 -10.03 -8.34
CA ASP A 35 -3.58 -10.71 -7.48
C ASP A 35 -4.24 -11.86 -6.70
N THR A 36 -5.39 -11.63 -6.10
CA THR A 36 -6.15 -12.67 -5.39
C THR A 36 -6.54 -13.83 -6.31
N ILE A 37 -6.95 -13.54 -7.54
CA ILE A 37 -7.29 -14.57 -8.55
C ILE A 37 -6.04 -15.35 -8.97
N ILE A 38 -4.92 -14.66 -9.21
CA ILE A 38 -3.64 -15.29 -9.56
C ILE A 38 -3.18 -16.22 -8.43
N VAL A 39 -3.13 -15.72 -7.20
CA VAL A 39 -2.74 -16.51 -6.03
C VAL A 39 -3.65 -17.73 -5.85
N GLY A 40 -4.97 -17.54 -5.95
CA GLY A 40 -5.94 -18.62 -5.79
C GLY A 40 -5.83 -19.73 -6.85
N ASN A 41 -5.63 -19.34 -8.11
CA ASN A 41 -5.58 -20.30 -9.22
C ASN A 41 -4.24 -21.03 -9.33
N PHE A 42 -3.13 -20.37 -9.03
CA PHE A 42 -1.79 -20.91 -9.30
C PHE A 42 -1.09 -21.41 -8.03
N ASN A 43 -1.29 -20.77 -6.89
CA ASN A 43 -0.62 -21.17 -5.64
C ASN A 43 -1.49 -22.05 -4.73
N GLY A 44 -2.73 -22.30 -5.14
CA GLY A 44 -3.66 -23.18 -4.45
C GLY A 44 -4.37 -22.58 -3.25
N GLN A 45 -5.32 -23.34 -2.73
CA GLN A 45 -6.22 -22.91 -1.66
C GLN A 45 -5.50 -22.59 -0.34
N GLN A 46 -4.38 -23.27 -0.05
CA GLN A 46 -3.60 -23.02 1.17
C GLN A 46 -2.94 -21.63 1.16
N ALA A 47 -2.39 -21.20 0.01
CA ALA A 47 -1.81 -19.87 -0.13
C ALA A 47 -2.87 -18.77 0.01
N LEU A 48 -4.02 -18.95 -0.62
CA LEU A 48 -5.15 -18.03 -0.49
C LEU A 48 -5.64 -17.95 0.95
N SER A 49 -5.73 -19.07 1.66
CA SER A 49 -6.11 -19.11 3.07
C SER A 49 -5.10 -18.42 3.97
N ALA A 50 -3.79 -18.55 3.68
CA ALA A 50 -2.74 -17.86 4.43
C ALA A 50 -2.80 -16.35 4.25
N VAL A 51 -3.02 -15.85 3.03
CA VAL A 51 -3.23 -14.42 2.74
C VAL A 51 -4.48 -13.91 3.46
N GLY A 52 -5.59 -14.67 3.38
CA GLY A 52 -6.84 -14.34 4.06
C GLY A 52 -6.71 -14.26 5.59
N ALA A 53 -5.94 -15.17 6.20
CA ALA A 53 -5.66 -15.14 7.63
C ALA A 53 -4.91 -13.87 8.10
N CYS A 54 -4.09 -13.27 7.21
CA CYS A 54 -3.39 -12.02 7.51
C CYS A 54 -4.22 -10.76 7.21
N ALA A 55 -5.38 -10.87 6.56
CA ALA A 55 -6.11 -9.72 6.03
C ALA A 55 -6.42 -8.65 7.08
N SER A 56 -6.83 -9.04 8.29
CA SER A 56 -7.12 -8.08 9.36
C SER A 56 -5.89 -7.27 9.80
N LEU A 57 -4.73 -7.92 9.89
CA LEU A 57 -3.48 -7.25 10.26
C LEU A 57 -2.98 -6.34 9.13
N THR A 58 -3.05 -6.79 7.88
CA THR A 58 -2.65 -5.97 6.73
C THR A 58 -3.53 -4.72 6.61
N VAL A 59 -4.85 -4.86 6.81
CA VAL A 59 -5.78 -3.72 6.84
C VAL A 59 -5.44 -2.77 7.98
N LEU A 60 -5.14 -3.27 9.18
CA LEU A 60 -4.76 -2.43 10.32
C LEU A 60 -3.52 -1.59 10.04
N PHE A 61 -2.43 -2.21 9.57
CA PHE A 61 -1.19 -1.49 9.26
C PHE A 61 -1.36 -0.49 8.10
N THR A 62 -2.13 -0.88 7.08
CA THR A 62 -2.46 0.01 5.95
C THR A 62 -3.29 1.21 6.42
N ALA A 63 -4.30 1.00 7.27
CA ALA A 63 -5.12 2.07 7.83
C ALA A 63 -4.30 3.07 8.66
N LEU A 64 -3.33 2.58 9.44
CA LEU A 64 -2.40 3.45 10.17
C LEU A 64 -1.57 4.31 9.21
N ALA A 65 -0.98 3.70 8.17
CA ALA A 65 -0.18 4.43 7.18
C ALA A 65 -1.02 5.51 6.46
N ILE A 66 -2.24 5.18 6.06
CA ILE A 66 -3.18 6.11 5.41
C ILE A 66 -3.58 7.22 6.38
N GLY A 67 -3.97 6.89 7.61
CA GLY A 67 -4.44 7.86 8.61
C GLY A 67 -3.38 8.92 8.94
N PHE A 68 -2.15 8.50 9.21
CA PHE A 68 -1.04 9.43 9.46
C PHE A 68 -0.73 10.29 8.23
N SER A 69 -0.75 9.70 7.03
CA SER A 69 -0.50 10.43 5.79
C SER A 69 -1.56 11.47 5.47
N ILE A 70 -2.84 11.18 5.77
CA ILE A 70 -3.93 12.15 5.62
C ILE A 70 -3.71 13.32 6.58
N GLY A 71 -3.39 13.05 7.85
CA GLY A 71 -3.11 14.10 8.83
C GLY A 71 -1.97 15.03 8.39
N ALA A 72 -0.86 14.47 7.93
CA ALA A 72 0.25 15.23 7.38
C ALA A 72 -0.17 16.04 6.14
N GLY A 73 -0.93 15.43 5.22
CA GLY A 73 -1.43 16.07 4.01
C GLY A 73 -2.33 17.29 4.28
N VAL A 74 -3.15 17.25 5.33
CA VAL A 74 -4.00 18.39 5.74
C VAL A 74 -3.15 19.58 6.16
N LEU A 75 -2.14 19.39 7.02
CA LEU A 75 -1.25 20.48 7.45
C LEU A 75 -0.47 21.06 6.25
N ILE A 76 0.08 20.20 5.40
CA ILE A 76 0.84 20.62 4.23
C ILE A 76 -0.03 21.42 3.26
N SER A 77 -1.28 21.01 3.01
CA SER A 77 -2.21 21.75 2.14
C SER A 77 -2.58 23.11 2.71
N GLN A 78 -2.70 23.24 4.04
CA GLN A 78 -2.96 24.53 4.70
C GLN A 78 -1.78 25.49 4.54
N TYR A 79 -0.54 25.05 4.75
CA TYR A 79 0.64 25.89 4.54
C TYR A 79 0.84 26.26 3.06
N PHE A 80 0.55 25.31 2.16
CA PHE A 80 0.58 25.58 0.73
C PHE A 80 -0.45 26.63 0.31
N GLY A 81 -1.70 26.51 0.80
CA GLY A 81 -2.77 27.49 0.53
C GLY A 81 -2.51 28.88 1.15
N ALA A 82 -1.79 28.93 2.27
CA ALA A 82 -1.37 30.16 2.93
C ALA A 82 -0.11 30.82 2.31
N ALA A 83 0.47 30.22 1.25
CA ALA A 83 1.72 30.65 0.62
C ALA A 83 2.92 30.76 1.59
N ARG A 84 2.95 29.94 2.66
CA ARG A 84 4.00 29.90 3.67
C ARG A 84 5.05 28.86 3.30
N GLU A 85 5.91 29.17 2.33
CA GLU A 85 6.84 28.19 1.74
C GLU A 85 7.86 27.63 2.73
N GLN A 86 8.37 28.43 3.66
CA GLN A 86 9.38 27.99 4.61
C GLN A 86 8.81 26.93 5.56
N GLU A 87 7.63 27.18 6.11
CA GLU A 87 6.93 26.24 6.99
C GLU A 87 6.48 25.00 6.22
N LEU A 88 5.99 25.18 4.98
CA LEU A 88 5.64 24.07 4.10
C LEU A 88 6.81 23.08 3.93
N ARG A 89 8.02 23.59 3.63
CA ARG A 89 9.21 22.75 3.48
C ARG A 89 9.59 22.03 4.76
N GLN A 90 9.54 22.74 5.91
CA GLN A 90 9.85 22.15 7.21
C GLN A 90 8.86 21.04 7.59
N TYR A 91 7.56 21.29 7.46
CA TYR A 91 6.52 20.30 7.75
C TYR A 91 6.56 19.12 6.79
N ALA A 92 6.80 19.35 5.50
CA ALA A 92 6.95 18.27 4.53
C ALA A 92 8.14 17.37 4.85
N ALA A 93 9.32 17.96 5.13
CA ALA A 93 10.52 17.22 5.49
C ALA A 93 10.31 16.41 6.80
N THR A 94 9.76 17.06 7.83
CA THR A 94 9.47 16.42 9.12
C THR A 94 8.47 15.27 8.95
N SER A 95 7.42 15.47 8.16
CA SER A 95 6.42 14.44 7.89
C SER A 95 7.02 13.23 7.17
N ILE A 96 7.91 13.44 6.20
CA ILE A 96 8.61 12.34 5.51
C ILE A 96 9.45 11.54 6.50
N VAL A 97 10.30 12.22 7.29
CA VAL A 97 11.16 11.55 8.28
C VAL A 97 10.34 10.80 9.32
N LEU A 98 9.29 11.43 9.85
CA LEU A 98 8.41 10.80 10.83
C LEU A 98 7.71 9.56 10.26
N MET A 99 7.19 9.65 9.02
CA MET A 99 6.51 8.54 8.37
C MET A 99 7.45 7.37 8.07
N LEU A 100 8.68 7.64 7.63
CA LEU A 100 9.69 6.60 7.43
C LEU A 100 10.10 5.96 8.76
N ALA A 101 10.28 6.76 9.82
CA ALA A 101 10.58 6.25 11.15
C ALA A 101 9.43 5.39 11.71
N MET A 102 8.17 5.83 11.54
CA MET A 102 6.98 5.06 11.91
C MET A 102 6.87 3.77 11.09
N GLY A 103 7.14 3.83 9.78
CA GLY A 103 7.15 2.66 8.91
C GLY A 103 8.19 1.63 9.35
N LEU A 104 9.41 2.09 9.70
CA LEU A 104 10.47 1.24 10.22
C LEU A 104 10.07 0.62 11.58
N LEU A 105 9.50 1.41 12.48
CA LEU A 105 9.02 0.94 13.78
C LEU A 105 7.92 -0.12 13.61
N MET A 106 6.93 0.14 12.76
CA MET A 106 5.84 -0.79 12.48
C MET A 106 6.35 -2.06 11.78
N SER A 107 7.32 -1.94 10.88
CA SER A 107 8.00 -3.07 10.27
C SER A 107 8.68 -3.95 11.30
N LEU A 108 9.46 -3.36 12.21
CA LEU A 108 10.14 -4.09 13.27
C LEU A 108 9.13 -4.78 14.21
N ILE A 109 8.12 -4.04 14.68
CA ILE A 109 7.04 -4.60 15.52
C ILE A 109 6.34 -5.75 14.78
N GLY A 110 5.95 -5.55 13.51
CA GLY A 110 5.26 -6.57 12.73
C GLY A 110 6.07 -7.84 12.55
N VAL A 111 7.36 -7.73 12.20
CA VAL A 111 8.24 -8.88 12.00
C VAL A 111 8.50 -9.65 13.31
N VAL A 112 8.79 -8.92 14.39
CA VAL A 112 9.12 -9.53 15.70
C VAL A 112 7.87 -10.17 16.33
N SER A 113 6.73 -9.47 16.30
CA SER A 113 5.49 -9.95 16.92
C SER A 113 4.66 -10.86 16.00
N ALA A 114 5.10 -11.13 14.77
CA ALA A 114 4.36 -11.89 13.75
C ALA A 114 3.75 -13.19 14.31
N ARG A 115 4.58 -14.00 14.98
CA ARG A 115 4.12 -15.27 15.55
C ARG A 115 3.05 -15.10 16.61
N PHE A 116 3.25 -14.17 17.52
CA PHE A 116 2.29 -13.87 18.59
C PHE A 116 0.95 -13.37 17.99
N LEU A 117 1.00 -12.46 17.02
CA LEU A 117 -0.20 -11.91 16.39
C LEU A 117 -0.99 -12.98 15.64
N LEU A 118 -0.32 -13.84 14.88
CA LEU A 118 -0.99 -14.87 14.10
C LEU A 118 -1.50 -16.03 14.94
N GLU A 119 -0.70 -16.52 15.89
CA GLU A 119 -1.02 -17.68 16.71
C GLU A 119 -2.02 -17.32 17.83
N ARG A 120 -1.75 -16.24 18.58
CA ARG A 120 -2.51 -15.89 19.79
C ARG A 120 -3.67 -14.92 19.52
N ALA A 121 -3.47 -13.90 18.70
CA ALA A 121 -4.49 -12.89 18.46
C ALA A 121 -5.49 -13.30 17.37
N LEU A 122 -5.02 -13.96 16.30
CA LEU A 122 -5.88 -14.39 15.19
C LEU A 122 -6.28 -15.88 15.24
N GLY A 123 -5.66 -16.68 16.11
CA GLY A 123 -5.98 -18.11 16.23
C GLY A 123 -5.74 -18.89 14.95
N THR A 124 -4.68 -18.56 14.19
CA THR A 124 -4.36 -19.21 12.92
C THR A 124 -4.11 -20.72 13.13
N PRO A 125 -4.77 -21.62 12.37
CA PRO A 125 -4.55 -23.07 12.48
C PRO A 125 -3.07 -23.45 12.30
N GLU A 126 -2.59 -24.40 13.07
CA GLU A 126 -1.18 -24.85 13.04
C GLU A 126 -0.73 -25.27 11.63
N ALA A 127 -1.60 -25.90 10.86
CA ALA A 127 -1.31 -26.33 9.49
C ALA A 127 -1.02 -25.15 8.53
N LEU A 128 -1.60 -23.97 8.77
CA LEU A 128 -1.41 -22.77 7.94
C LEU A 128 -0.34 -21.85 8.50
N LEU A 129 -0.01 -21.96 9.79
CA LEU A 129 0.86 -21.03 10.51
C LEU A 129 2.22 -20.80 9.83
N PRO A 130 2.97 -21.82 9.33
CA PRO A 130 4.26 -21.59 8.69
C PRO A 130 4.17 -20.70 7.45
N LEU A 131 3.19 -20.96 6.58
CA LEU A 131 2.98 -20.20 5.35
C LEU A 131 2.49 -18.79 5.64
N THR A 132 1.53 -18.65 6.55
CA THR A 132 0.99 -17.37 7.01
C THR A 132 2.06 -16.51 7.66
N LEU A 133 2.94 -17.11 8.48
CA LEU A 133 4.04 -16.43 9.14
C LEU A 133 5.07 -15.89 8.14
N LEU A 134 5.42 -16.70 7.14
CA LEU A 134 6.34 -16.29 6.08
C LEU A 134 5.77 -15.11 5.30
N TYR A 135 4.53 -15.23 4.83
CA TYR A 135 3.84 -14.17 4.12
C TYR A 135 3.78 -12.87 4.93
N PHE A 136 3.30 -12.97 6.18
CA PHE A 136 3.14 -11.80 7.03
C PHE A 136 4.47 -11.12 7.38
N ARG A 137 5.55 -11.88 7.61
CA ARG A 137 6.89 -11.30 7.86
C ARG A 137 7.41 -10.54 6.65
N ILE A 138 7.25 -11.06 5.45
CA ILE A 138 7.64 -10.38 4.21
C ILE A 138 6.82 -9.09 4.04
N TYR A 139 5.50 -9.17 4.23
CA TYR A 139 4.63 -8.00 4.20
C TYR A 139 5.05 -6.95 5.24
N ALA A 140 5.25 -7.37 6.49
CA ALA A 140 5.64 -6.48 7.59
C ALA A 140 7.00 -5.84 7.34
N ALA A 141 7.98 -6.56 6.78
CA ALA A 141 9.26 -5.98 6.38
C ALA A 141 9.11 -4.88 5.31
N GLY A 142 8.09 -4.98 4.46
CA GLY A 142 7.75 -4.00 3.43
C GLY A 142 7.02 -2.75 3.91
N LEU A 143 6.57 -2.68 5.17
CA LEU A 143 5.76 -1.57 5.69
C LEU A 143 6.45 -0.21 5.58
N VAL A 144 7.77 -0.15 5.71
CA VAL A 144 8.52 1.10 5.54
C VAL A 144 8.30 1.72 4.16
N PHE A 145 8.25 0.91 3.11
CA PHE A 145 7.98 1.38 1.74
C PHE A 145 6.52 1.81 1.59
N GLN A 146 5.60 1.11 2.23
CA GLN A 146 4.18 1.47 2.22
C GLN A 146 3.93 2.81 2.91
N PHE A 147 4.55 3.07 4.07
CA PHE A 147 4.50 4.37 4.74
C PHE A 147 5.13 5.47 3.88
N GLY A 148 6.29 5.19 3.26
CA GLY A 148 6.95 6.10 2.33
C GLY A 148 6.08 6.46 1.11
N TYR A 149 5.44 5.46 0.49
CA TYR A 149 4.50 5.69 -0.61
C TYR A 149 3.31 6.55 -0.18
N ASN A 150 2.70 6.24 0.98
CA ASN A 150 1.53 6.98 1.44
C ASN A 150 1.84 8.44 1.72
N ILE A 151 2.99 8.77 2.36
CA ILE A 151 3.37 10.17 2.59
C ILE A 151 3.70 10.88 1.27
N ALA A 152 4.41 10.24 0.34
CA ALA A 152 4.69 10.84 -0.97
C ALA A 152 3.40 11.15 -1.75
N ALA A 153 2.46 10.21 -1.76
CA ALA A 153 1.15 10.40 -2.38
C ALA A 153 0.33 11.51 -1.69
N ALA A 154 0.39 11.60 -0.36
CA ALA A 154 -0.29 12.67 0.40
C ALA A 154 0.32 14.05 0.10
N LEU A 155 1.65 14.15 0.00
CA LEU A 155 2.35 15.37 -0.41
C LEU A 155 1.91 15.86 -1.79
N LEU A 156 1.91 14.96 -2.78
CA LEU A 156 1.48 15.31 -4.14
C LEU A 156 0.04 15.80 -4.17
N ARG A 157 -0.85 15.12 -3.45
CA ARG A 157 -2.26 15.54 -3.33
C ARG A 157 -2.39 16.88 -2.61
N ALA A 158 -1.63 17.10 -1.53
CA ALA A 158 -1.64 18.36 -0.77
C ALA A 158 -1.17 19.55 -1.61
N LEU A 159 -0.25 19.32 -2.57
CA LEU A 159 0.23 20.31 -3.54
C LEU A 159 -0.69 20.45 -4.77
N GLY A 160 -1.84 19.78 -4.80
CA GLY A 160 -2.82 19.87 -5.89
C GLY A 160 -2.53 18.97 -7.10
N ASP A 161 -1.56 18.05 -7.01
CA ASP A 161 -1.24 17.12 -8.10
C ASP A 161 -1.77 15.70 -7.83
N SER A 162 -3.08 15.53 -7.99
CA SER A 162 -3.72 14.21 -7.90
C SER A 162 -3.43 13.29 -9.08
N LYS A 163 -3.02 13.85 -10.25
CA LYS A 163 -2.72 13.07 -11.44
C LYS A 163 -1.41 12.32 -11.32
N ALA A 164 -0.38 12.94 -10.73
CA ALA A 164 0.89 12.27 -10.48
C ALA A 164 0.71 11.00 -9.63
N THR A 165 -0.12 11.07 -8.58
CA THR A 165 -0.46 9.91 -7.76
C THR A 165 -1.10 8.79 -8.57
N LEU A 166 -2.03 9.12 -9.49
CA LEU A 166 -2.65 8.16 -10.39
C LEU A 166 -1.64 7.49 -11.33
N TYR A 167 -0.72 8.25 -11.92
CA TYR A 167 0.32 7.70 -12.80
C TYR A 167 1.26 6.75 -12.07
N PHE A 168 1.71 7.11 -10.87
CA PHE A 168 2.54 6.21 -10.06
C PHE A 168 1.82 4.91 -9.71
N LEU A 169 0.54 5.00 -9.37
CA LEU A 169 -0.26 3.82 -9.07
C LEU A 169 -0.45 2.94 -10.32
N LEU A 170 -0.67 3.55 -11.49
CA LEU A 170 -0.85 2.82 -12.74
C LEU A 170 0.42 2.05 -13.13
N VAL A 171 1.58 2.71 -13.06
CA VAL A 171 2.89 2.07 -13.32
C VAL A 171 3.14 0.93 -12.32
N SER A 172 2.88 1.18 -11.03
CA SER A 172 3.04 0.17 -9.98
C SER A 172 2.12 -1.03 -10.21
N SER A 173 0.85 -0.81 -10.60
CA SER A 173 -0.11 -1.88 -10.86
C SER A 173 0.28 -2.73 -12.07
N ILE A 174 0.76 -2.11 -13.15
CA ILE A 174 1.24 -2.83 -14.33
C ILE A 174 2.47 -3.68 -13.98
N LEU A 175 3.41 -3.09 -13.22
CA LEU A 175 4.62 -3.79 -12.79
C LEU A 175 4.27 -4.96 -11.86
N ASN A 176 3.33 -4.78 -10.94
CA ASN A 176 2.87 -5.83 -10.05
C ASN A 176 2.30 -7.02 -10.84
N VAL A 177 1.32 -6.79 -11.72
CA VAL A 177 0.73 -7.85 -12.55
C VAL A 177 1.79 -8.55 -13.42
N ALA A 178 2.73 -7.79 -13.99
CA ALA A 178 3.82 -8.37 -14.79
C ALA A 178 4.74 -9.27 -13.95
N LEU A 179 5.08 -8.85 -12.73
CA LEU A 179 5.89 -9.63 -11.80
C LEU A 179 5.17 -10.88 -11.30
N ASP A 180 3.86 -10.79 -11.04
CA ASP A 180 3.04 -11.93 -10.63
C ASP A 180 3.00 -12.98 -11.74
N LEU A 181 2.72 -12.57 -12.99
CA LEU A 181 2.71 -13.47 -14.14
C LEU A 181 4.10 -14.09 -14.40
N ALA A 182 5.17 -13.29 -14.27
CA ALA A 182 6.54 -13.80 -14.41
C ALA A 182 6.88 -14.82 -13.32
N SER A 183 6.51 -14.54 -12.06
CA SER A 183 6.76 -15.43 -10.92
C SER A 183 5.99 -16.75 -11.04
N VAL A 184 4.72 -16.67 -11.47
CA VAL A 184 3.90 -17.85 -11.72
C VAL A 184 4.45 -18.66 -12.87
N SER A 185 4.81 -18.02 -13.99
CA SER A 185 5.40 -18.71 -15.14
C SER A 185 6.71 -19.40 -14.77
N TYR A 186 7.57 -18.74 -14.01
CA TYR A 186 8.85 -19.32 -13.55
C TYR A 186 8.63 -20.52 -12.63
N THR A 187 7.72 -20.46 -11.67
CA THR A 187 7.44 -21.56 -10.74
C THR A 187 6.80 -22.76 -11.45
N HIS A 188 5.93 -22.53 -12.43
CA HIS A 188 5.34 -23.61 -13.22
C HIS A 188 6.29 -24.28 -14.23
N LEU A 189 7.24 -23.50 -14.80
CA LEU A 189 8.24 -24.04 -15.72
C LEU A 189 9.37 -24.82 -15.01
N THR A 190 9.63 -24.51 -13.73
CA THR A 190 10.72 -25.13 -12.96
C THR A 190 10.28 -26.27 -12.06
N LEU A 191 8.97 -26.56 -11.95
CA LEU A 191 8.51 -27.76 -11.28
C LEU A 191 8.90 -28.96 -12.14
N PRO A 192 9.81 -29.89 -11.67
CA PRO A 192 10.14 -31.07 -12.42
C PRO A 192 8.86 -31.90 -12.55
N THR A 193 8.55 -32.29 -13.77
CA THR A 193 7.56 -33.29 -14.14
C THR A 193 7.99 -34.65 -13.58
N ASN A 194 8.09 -34.82 -12.28
CA ASN A 194 8.30 -36.12 -11.61
C ASN A 194 7.01 -36.56 -10.92
N SER A 195 5.93 -36.65 -11.67
CA SER A 195 4.80 -37.50 -11.32
C SER A 195 4.78 -38.69 -12.29
N ARG A 196 5.78 -39.55 -12.17
CA ARG A 196 5.67 -40.95 -12.58
C ARG A 196 6.16 -41.81 -11.39
N VAL A 197 5.26 -42.24 -10.60
CA VAL A 197 5.00 -43.63 -10.17
C VAL A 197 3.76 -43.57 -9.29
#